data_13933c6b817ee6baa76397b473a4e01e
#
_entry.id   13933c6b817ee6baa76397b473a4e01e
#
_cell.length_a   1.000
_cell.length_b   1.000
_cell.length_c   1.000
_cell.angle_alpha   90.00
_cell.angle_beta   90.00
_cell.angle_gamma   90.00
#
_symmetry.space_group_name_H-M   'P 1'
#
loop_
_entity.id
_entity.type
_entity.pdbx_description
1 polymer ?
#
loop_
_entity_poly.entity_id
_entity_poly.type
_entity_poly.pdbx_seq_one_letter_code
_entity_poly.pdbx_strand_id
1 'polypeptide(L)'
;GTLDSIPSKIRRVWVFRTDYDSRQTDYGTWGGGSGWTGQPVYVEWSDSLLSLQHQKSKALTSSFSNKEIIVGSLCGNVYFIDYNTGRASRQTFEGKNPIKGSVSLDPRLNGNLYIGHGIPAADNTIGAVAFNVFNHKQLSYVGRDSKAWRRWGAYDPAAIVVDDFMIRVSENGTIYKYATDGTTFTLHSAMRYRIKGVAPGMESSPAVWKNYMYTADNRGNILCVNINTLKPVWWFDNHDDSDATIVLAEEDGRVVLYTATELDKQGSSGYCYFTKLDAMAGELLWP
;
A
#
# COMPACT_ATOMS: atom_id res chain seq x y z
N GLY A 1 1.18 11.47 12.99
CA GLY A 1 1.29 12.65 13.87
C GLY A 1 0.77 12.32 15.24
N THR A 2 1.37 12.89 16.26
CA THR A 2 0.92 12.80 17.65
C THR A 2 0.02 13.98 17.97
N LEU A 3 -1.00 13.77 18.80
CA LEU A 3 -1.85 14.80 19.35
C LEU A 3 -1.57 14.92 20.85
N ASP A 4 -1.40 16.14 21.34
CA ASP A 4 -1.23 16.40 22.77
C ASP A 4 -2.53 16.15 23.56
N SER A 5 -3.67 16.17 22.86
CA SER A 5 -4.99 15.88 23.43
C SER A 5 -5.96 15.43 22.33
N ILE A 6 -6.95 14.65 22.71
CA ILE A 6 -8.06 14.30 21.81
C ILE A 6 -8.96 15.54 21.65
N PRO A 7 -9.18 16.03 20.41
CA PRO A 7 -10.02 17.20 20.18
C PRO A 7 -11.49 16.89 20.54
N SER A 8 -12.13 17.78 21.26
CA SER A 8 -13.56 17.64 21.63
C SER A 8 -14.53 17.90 20.46
N LYS A 9 -14.06 18.52 19.39
CA LYS A 9 -14.86 18.82 18.19
C LYS A 9 -14.06 18.63 16.93
N ILE A 10 -14.68 18.02 15.92
CA ILE A 10 -14.15 17.88 14.57
C ILE A 10 -14.96 18.78 13.63
N ARG A 11 -14.28 19.55 12.79
CA ARG A 11 -14.88 20.39 11.77
C ARG A 11 -14.43 19.95 10.40
N ARG A 12 -15.38 19.74 9.48
CA ARG A 12 -15.07 19.52 8.06
C ARG A 12 -14.54 20.82 7.46
N VAL A 13 -13.33 20.78 6.87
CA VAL A 13 -12.69 21.94 6.23
C VAL A 13 -13.07 21.99 4.76
N TRP A 14 -12.99 20.88 4.06
CA TRP A 14 -13.36 20.74 2.63
C TRP A 14 -13.84 19.32 2.32
N VAL A 15 -14.31 19.11 1.11
CA VAL A 15 -14.69 17.82 0.55
C VAL A 15 -14.14 17.74 -0.88
N PHE A 16 -13.43 16.67 -1.18
CA PHE A 16 -13.09 16.29 -2.55
C PHE A 16 -13.97 15.12 -2.97
N ARG A 17 -14.48 15.15 -4.20
CA ARG A 17 -15.27 14.05 -4.76
C ARG A 17 -14.46 13.34 -5.81
N THR A 18 -14.35 12.02 -5.68
CA THR A 18 -13.78 11.13 -6.70
C THR A 18 -14.80 10.87 -7.79
N ASP A 19 -14.34 10.45 -8.97
CA ASP A 19 -15.19 10.05 -10.06
C ASP A 19 -16.00 8.78 -9.73
N TYR A 20 -17.05 8.58 -10.50
CA TYR A 20 -17.93 7.42 -10.42
C TYR A 20 -17.76 6.46 -11.60
N ASP A 21 -16.70 6.62 -12.36
CA ASP A 21 -16.38 5.73 -13.46
C ASP A 21 -16.29 4.28 -13.00
N SER A 22 -16.96 3.41 -13.74
CA SER A 22 -16.90 1.98 -13.46
C SER A 22 -15.81 1.30 -14.28
N ARG A 23 -15.31 0.19 -13.74
CA ARG A 23 -14.39 -0.71 -14.43
C ARG A 23 -14.99 -2.11 -14.46
N GLN A 24 -15.04 -2.70 -15.65
CA GLN A 24 -15.47 -4.09 -15.80
C GLN A 24 -14.32 -5.02 -15.40
N THR A 25 -14.61 -5.94 -14.51
CA THR A 25 -13.64 -6.93 -14.01
C THR A 25 -14.24 -8.35 -14.12
N ASP A 26 -13.42 -9.38 -13.86
CA ASP A 26 -13.88 -10.77 -13.81
C ASP A 26 -14.90 -11.03 -12.67
N TYR A 27 -14.99 -10.10 -11.72
CA TYR A 27 -15.86 -10.17 -10.54
C TYR A 27 -16.98 -9.13 -10.56
N GLY A 28 -17.36 -8.65 -11.74
CA GLY A 28 -18.39 -7.66 -11.93
C GLY A 28 -17.88 -6.25 -12.13
N THR A 29 -18.80 -5.29 -12.07
CA THR A 29 -18.50 -3.87 -12.30
C THR A 29 -18.10 -3.20 -11.00
N TRP A 30 -16.91 -2.59 -10.99
CA TRP A 30 -16.36 -1.84 -9.88
C TRP A 30 -16.20 -0.37 -10.27
N GLY A 31 -16.54 0.53 -9.36
CA GLY A 31 -16.38 1.96 -9.61
C GLY A 31 -16.80 2.82 -8.42
N GLY A 32 -16.36 4.07 -8.47
CA GLY A 32 -16.65 5.09 -7.48
C GLY A 32 -15.93 4.93 -6.15
N GLY A 33 -15.69 6.04 -5.48
CA GLY A 33 -15.11 6.11 -4.14
C GLY A 33 -13.62 5.78 -4.05
N SER A 34 -13.07 5.98 -2.87
CA SER A 34 -11.72 5.52 -2.51
C SER A 34 -11.73 4.02 -2.24
N GLY A 35 -10.59 3.35 -2.32
CA GLY A 35 -10.45 1.96 -1.92
C GLY A 35 -10.75 1.78 -0.41
N TRP A 36 -11.37 0.68 -0.02
CA TRP A 36 -11.78 0.47 1.37
C TRP A 36 -10.60 0.22 2.33
N THR A 37 -9.49 -0.32 1.84
CA THR A 37 -8.27 -0.52 2.64
C THR A 37 -7.24 0.58 2.41
N GLY A 38 -7.50 1.49 1.46
CA GLY A 38 -6.56 2.53 1.05
C GLY A 38 -6.47 3.68 2.02
N GLN A 39 -5.25 4.02 2.44
CA GLN A 39 -4.97 5.23 3.19
C GLN A 39 -4.42 6.31 2.26
N PRO A 40 -4.80 7.60 2.47
CA PRO A 40 -4.21 8.69 1.73
C PRO A 40 -2.76 8.92 2.13
N VAL A 41 -1.92 9.29 1.17
CA VAL A 41 -0.57 9.78 1.42
C VAL A 41 -0.62 11.29 1.62
N TYR A 42 0.02 11.80 2.66
CA TYR A 42 0.30 13.22 2.84
C TYR A 42 1.77 13.50 2.53
N VAL A 43 2.03 14.54 1.77
CA VAL A 43 3.39 15.01 1.47
C VAL A 43 3.46 16.55 1.52
N GLU A 44 4.57 17.06 2.02
CA GLU A 44 4.95 18.47 1.94
C GLU A 44 6.20 18.59 1.07
N TRP A 45 6.03 19.18 -0.11
CA TRP A 45 7.12 19.37 -1.06
C TRP A 45 7.97 20.58 -0.68
N SER A 46 9.29 20.44 -0.68
CA SER A 46 10.18 21.60 -0.53
C SER A 46 10.04 22.55 -1.73
N ASP A 47 10.39 23.82 -1.54
CA ASP A 47 10.32 24.82 -2.61
C ASP A 47 11.18 24.44 -3.83
N SER A 48 12.33 23.81 -3.60
CA SER A 48 13.19 23.31 -4.67
C SER A 48 12.54 22.18 -5.49
N LEU A 49 11.89 21.23 -4.81
CA LEU A 49 11.15 20.14 -5.47
C LEU A 49 9.91 20.67 -6.17
N LEU A 50 9.21 21.65 -5.59
CA LEU A 50 8.05 22.27 -6.21
C LEU A 50 8.46 23.00 -7.50
N SER A 51 9.55 23.77 -7.46
CA SER A 51 10.12 24.45 -8.64
C SER A 51 10.50 23.46 -9.74
N LEU A 52 11.11 22.33 -9.36
CA LEU A 52 11.45 21.25 -10.29
C LEU A 52 10.20 20.62 -10.94
N GLN A 53 9.13 20.45 -10.18
CA GLN A 53 7.86 19.92 -10.69
C GLN A 53 7.22 20.88 -11.70
N HIS A 54 7.20 22.18 -11.43
CA HIS A 54 6.72 23.19 -12.36
C HIS A 54 7.52 23.23 -13.67
N GLN A 55 8.83 23.02 -13.61
CA GLN A 55 9.66 22.92 -14.82
C GLN A 55 9.40 21.66 -15.63
N LYS A 56 9.15 20.51 -14.95
CA LYS A 56 9.02 19.19 -15.59
C LYS A 56 7.61 18.89 -16.08
N SER A 57 6.59 19.49 -15.48
CA SER A 57 5.20 19.16 -15.77
C SER A 57 4.29 20.38 -15.76
N LYS A 58 3.53 20.53 -16.84
CA LYS A 58 2.42 21.48 -16.89
C LYS A 58 1.16 20.99 -16.16
N ALA A 59 1.18 19.75 -15.65
CA ALA A 59 0.06 19.15 -14.95
C ALA A 59 -0.18 19.73 -13.56
N LEU A 60 0.85 20.36 -12.96
CA LEU A 60 0.76 21.00 -11.65
C LEU A 60 0.05 22.36 -11.77
N THR A 61 -0.94 22.61 -10.93
CA THR A 61 -1.66 23.88 -10.93
C THR A 61 -0.81 25.02 -10.36
N SER A 62 -0.96 26.22 -10.89
CA SER A 62 -0.19 27.40 -10.46
C SER A 62 -0.50 27.87 -9.03
N SER A 63 -1.65 27.48 -8.48
CA SER A 63 -2.10 27.84 -7.11
C SER A 63 -1.80 26.77 -6.07
N PHE A 64 -1.02 25.76 -6.40
CA PHE A 64 -0.71 24.67 -5.47
C PHE A 64 0.16 25.14 -4.30
N SER A 65 -0.24 24.74 -3.09
CA SER A 65 0.34 25.21 -1.82
C SER A 65 1.55 24.46 -1.33
N ASN A 66 2.10 23.50 -2.04
CA ASN A 66 3.15 22.55 -1.65
C ASN A 66 2.73 21.39 -0.72
N LYS A 67 1.54 21.42 -0.14
CA LYS A 67 1.02 20.34 0.71
C LYS A 67 -0.02 19.54 -0.05
N GLU A 68 0.21 18.25 -0.19
CA GLU A 68 -0.61 17.41 -1.07
C GLU A 68 -1.10 16.15 -0.36
N ILE A 69 -2.34 15.79 -0.65
CA ILE A 69 -2.92 14.49 -0.33
C ILE A 69 -3.04 13.70 -1.63
N ILE A 70 -2.57 12.45 -1.63
CA ILE A 70 -2.63 11.55 -2.77
C ILE A 70 -3.48 10.35 -2.37
N VAL A 71 -4.50 10.02 -3.18
CA VAL A 71 -5.43 8.91 -2.88
C VAL A 71 -5.79 8.13 -4.12
N GLY A 72 -5.73 6.81 -4.04
CA GLY A 72 -6.25 5.88 -5.05
C GLY A 72 -7.76 5.68 -4.92
N SER A 73 -8.41 5.23 -5.99
CA SER A 73 -9.85 5.02 -6.03
C SER A 73 -10.25 3.72 -6.72
N LEU A 74 -11.47 3.26 -6.43
CA LEU A 74 -12.05 2.07 -7.06
C LEU A 74 -12.36 2.27 -8.55
N CYS A 75 -12.40 3.50 -9.06
CA CYS A 75 -12.44 3.74 -10.50
C CYS A 75 -11.06 3.65 -11.18
N GLY A 76 -10.01 3.29 -10.44
CA GLY A 76 -8.66 3.12 -10.96
C GLY A 76 -7.83 4.39 -11.05
N ASN A 77 -8.40 5.51 -10.67
CA ASN A 77 -7.73 6.82 -10.72
C ASN A 77 -6.97 7.10 -9.43
N VAL A 78 -5.88 7.89 -9.55
CA VAL A 78 -5.21 8.49 -8.40
C VAL A 78 -5.38 9.99 -8.46
N TYR A 79 -5.93 10.55 -7.39
CA TYR A 79 -6.18 11.97 -7.24
C TYR A 79 -5.10 12.62 -6.41
N PHE A 80 -4.75 13.83 -6.79
CA PHE A 80 -3.79 14.70 -6.12
C PHE A 80 -4.53 15.94 -5.65
N ILE A 81 -4.54 16.18 -4.35
CA ILE A 81 -5.42 17.15 -3.72
C ILE A 81 -4.57 18.12 -2.90
N ASP A 82 -4.70 19.40 -3.18
CA ASP A 82 -4.10 20.44 -2.35
C ASP A 82 -4.69 20.39 -0.94
N TYR A 83 -3.83 20.17 0.05
CA TYR A 83 -4.23 19.98 1.45
C TYR A 83 -5.02 21.14 2.02
N ASN A 84 -4.65 22.39 1.66
CA ASN A 84 -5.26 23.58 2.24
C ASN A 84 -6.64 23.88 1.62
N THR A 85 -6.81 23.61 0.34
CA THR A 85 -8.00 24.04 -0.41
C THR A 85 -8.97 22.90 -0.75
N GLY A 86 -8.51 21.66 -0.72
CA GLY A 86 -9.29 20.50 -1.17
C GLY A 86 -9.52 20.48 -2.69
N ARG A 87 -8.77 21.24 -3.48
CA ARG A 87 -8.85 21.26 -4.96
C ARG A 87 -7.78 20.37 -5.55
N ALA A 88 -7.99 19.91 -6.78
CA ALA A 88 -6.96 19.18 -7.50
C ALA A 88 -5.68 20.04 -7.62
N SER A 89 -4.55 19.47 -7.20
CA SER A 89 -3.23 20.11 -7.26
C SER A 89 -2.55 19.85 -8.60
N ARG A 90 -2.89 18.73 -9.26
CA ARG A 90 -2.36 18.32 -10.57
C ARG A 90 -3.33 17.40 -11.30
N GLN A 91 -2.98 17.08 -12.53
CA GLN A 91 -3.73 16.14 -13.35
C GLN A 91 -3.83 14.78 -12.67
N THR A 92 -5.02 14.20 -12.67
CA THR A 92 -5.31 12.84 -12.20
C THR A 92 -4.50 11.81 -12.99
N PHE A 93 -3.98 10.79 -12.31
CA PHE A 93 -3.52 9.58 -12.99
C PHE A 93 -4.72 8.72 -13.30
N GLU A 94 -4.92 8.38 -14.57
CA GLU A 94 -6.03 7.55 -15.03
C GLU A 94 -5.56 6.09 -15.19
N GLY A 95 -5.91 5.27 -14.22
CA GLY A 95 -5.67 3.83 -14.25
C GLY A 95 -6.82 3.07 -14.90
N LYS A 96 -6.57 1.80 -15.24
CA LYS A 96 -7.56 0.95 -15.92
C LYS A 96 -8.17 -0.11 -15.01
N ASN A 97 -7.67 -0.28 -13.80
CA ASN A 97 -8.11 -1.31 -12.87
C ASN A 97 -8.32 -0.70 -11.48
N PRO A 98 -9.32 -1.13 -10.72
CA PRO A 98 -9.59 -0.62 -9.37
C PRO A 98 -8.37 -0.65 -8.46
N ILE A 99 -8.20 0.41 -7.69
CA ILE A 99 -7.20 0.53 -6.64
C ILE A 99 -7.94 0.37 -5.31
N LYS A 100 -7.82 -0.81 -4.68
CA LYS A 100 -8.45 -1.08 -3.38
C LYS A 100 -7.59 -0.56 -2.23
N GLY A 101 -6.31 -0.83 -2.31
CA GLY A 101 -5.35 -0.54 -1.25
C GLY A 101 -4.70 0.84 -1.34
N SER A 102 -3.66 1.02 -0.55
CA SER A 102 -2.93 2.29 -0.46
C SER A 102 -1.93 2.45 -1.61
N VAL A 103 -1.90 3.64 -2.19
CA VAL A 103 -0.74 4.07 -2.97
C VAL A 103 0.39 4.47 -2.03
N SER A 104 1.64 4.40 -2.48
CA SER A 104 2.79 4.82 -1.66
C SER A 104 3.75 5.70 -2.44
N LEU A 105 4.19 6.79 -1.80
CA LEU A 105 5.17 7.71 -2.35
C LEU A 105 6.57 7.27 -1.91
N ASP A 106 7.54 7.36 -2.83
CA ASP A 106 8.94 7.09 -2.52
C ASP A 106 9.45 8.07 -1.45
N PRO A 107 9.94 7.57 -0.30
CA PRO A 107 10.39 8.43 0.81
C PRO A 107 11.60 9.31 0.46
N ARG A 108 12.32 9.00 -0.63
CA ARG A 108 13.40 9.84 -1.16
C ARG A 108 12.88 11.09 -1.87
N LEU A 109 11.56 11.25 -1.99
CA LEU A 109 10.87 12.38 -2.62
C LEU A 109 11.31 12.66 -4.07
N ASN A 110 11.69 11.62 -4.79
CA ASN A 110 12.07 11.68 -6.21
C ASN A 110 10.85 11.75 -7.16
N GLY A 111 9.64 11.78 -6.60
CA GLY A 111 8.38 11.84 -7.32
C GLY A 111 7.79 10.49 -7.71
N ASN A 112 8.41 9.38 -7.33
CA ASN A 112 7.88 8.07 -7.65
C ASN A 112 6.71 7.71 -6.73
N LEU A 113 5.61 7.33 -7.35
CA LEU A 113 4.40 6.82 -6.71
C LEU A 113 4.19 5.37 -7.15
N TYR A 114 3.94 4.50 -6.19
CA TYR A 114 3.71 3.09 -6.41
C TYR A 114 2.22 2.79 -6.24
N ILE A 115 1.63 2.20 -7.27
CA ILE A 115 0.19 1.93 -7.38
C ILE A 115 0.01 0.43 -7.57
N GLY A 116 -0.90 -0.17 -6.81
CA GLY A 116 -1.31 -1.55 -6.98
C GLY A 116 -2.76 -1.64 -7.46
N HIS A 117 -3.04 -2.57 -8.36
CA HIS A 117 -4.38 -2.87 -8.85
C HIS A 117 -4.94 -4.09 -8.14
N GLY A 118 -6.21 -4.05 -7.76
CA GLY A 118 -6.82 -4.98 -6.82
C GLY A 118 -7.76 -6.03 -7.41
N ILE A 119 -8.22 -5.89 -8.65
CA ILE A 119 -9.25 -6.78 -9.20
C ILE A 119 -8.81 -7.41 -10.52
N PRO A 120 -8.81 -8.75 -10.67
CA PRO A 120 -8.58 -9.41 -11.95
C PRO A 120 -9.57 -8.95 -13.02
N ALA A 121 -9.06 -8.76 -14.24
CA ALA A 121 -9.87 -8.40 -15.40
C ALA A 121 -9.35 -9.12 -16.65
N ALA A 122 -10.25 -9.45 -17.57
CA ALA A 122 -9.94 -10.17 -18.81
C ALA A 122 -8.96 -9.43 -19.72
N ASP A 123 -8.95 -8.10 -19.66
CA ASP A 123 -8.04 -7.23 -20.42
C ASP A 123 -6.61 -7.17 -19.85
N ASN A 124 -6.32 -7.97 -18.80
CA ASN A 124 -5.01 -8.03 -18.11
C ASN A 124 -4.53 -6.69 -17.55
N THR A 125 -5.44 -5.79 -17.17
CA THR A 125 -5.07 -4.50 -16.58
C THR A 125 -4.61 -4.59 -15.13
N ILE A 126 -4.77 -5.75 -14.49
CA ILE A 126 -4.33 -5.99 -13.12
C ILE A 126 -2.80 -6.06 -13.03
N GLY A 127 -2.22 -5.36 -12.07
CA GLY A 127 -0.78 -5.35 -11.88
C GLY A 127 -0.34 -4.27 -10.91
N ALA A 128 0.93 -3.94 -10.98
CA ALA A 128 1.56 -2.88 -10.19
C ALA A 128 2.27 -1.88 -11.09
N VAL A 129 2.10 -0.60 -10.78
CA VAL A 129 2.65 0.52 -11.54
C VAL A 129 3.63 1.30 -10.68
N ALA A 130 4.75 1.72 -11.26
CA ALA A 130 5.53 2.85 -10.77
C ALA A 130 5.28 4.05 -11.68
N PHE A 131 4.85 5.17 -11.11
CA PHE A 131 4.47 6.39 -11.81
C PHE A 131 5.25 7.57 -11.23
N ASN A 132 5.78 8.45 -12.07
CA ASN A 132 6.47 9.62 -11.58
C ASN A 132 5.58 10.87 -11.67
N VAL A 133 5.26 11.44 -10.52
CA VAL A 133 4.36 12.60 -10.41
C VAL A 133 4.99 13.90 -10.93
N PHE A 134 6.34 14.00 -11.02
CA PHE A 134 7.02 15.20 -11.51
C PHE A 134 6.86 15.40 -13.01
N ASN A 135 6.89 14.32 -13.78
CA ASN A 135 6.80 14.37 -15.23
C ASN A 135 5.55 13.69 -15.80
N HIS A 136 4.68 13.19 -14.91
CA HIS A 136 3.42 12.52 -15.23
C HIS A 136 3.62 11.30 -16.14
N LYS A 137 4.64 10.48 -15.88
CA LYS A 137 4.99 9.32 -16.69
C LYS A 137 4.94 8.02 -15.90
N GLN A 138 4.41 6.99 -16.52
CA GLN A 138 4.56 5.61 -16.03
C GLN A 138 6.01 5.16 -16.29
N LEU A 139 6.68 4.71 -15.23
CA LEU A 139 8.07 4.22 -15.27
C LEU A 139 8.12 2.71 -15.47
N SER A 140 7.24 1.98 -14.81
CA SER A 140 7.17 0.52 -14.94
C SER A 140 5.74 0.01 -14.76
N TYR A 141 5.52 -1.19 -15.29
CA TYR A 141 4.31 -1.98 -15.06
C TYR A 141 4.71 -3.45 -14.89
N VAL A 142 4.18 -4.07 -13.85
CA VAL A 142 4.35 -5.50 -13.59
C VAL A 142 2.96 -6.13 -13.54
N GLY A 143 2.65 -6.97 -14.51
CA GLY A 143 1.39 -7.69 -14.59
C GLY A 143 1.37 -8.97 -13.75
N ARG A 144 0.57 -9.94 -14.20
CA ARG A 144 0.45 -11.25 -13.55
C ARG A 144 1.79 -12.01 -13.57
N ASP A 145 2.18 -12.57 -12.43
CA ASP A 145 3.36 -13.45 -12.33
C ASP A 145 2.97 -14.90 -12.61
N SER A 146 3.44 -15.45 -13.74
CA SER A 146 3.23 -16.85 -14.10
C SER A 146 3.93 -17.84 -13.18
N LYS A 147 4.91 -17.40 -12.39
CA LYS A 147 5.66 -18.23 -11.43
C LYS A 147 5.03 -18.21 -10.02
N ALA A 148 4.02 -17.36 -9.77
CA ALA A 148 3.34 -17.33 -8.49
C ALA A 148 2.59 -18.65 -8.24
N TRP A 149 2.58 -19.08 -6.98
CA TRP A 149 1.87 -20.31 -6.60
C TRP A 149 0.35 -20.08 -6.50
N ARG A 150 -0.06 -18.90 -6.02
CA ARG A 150 -1.45 -18.44 -6.10
C ARG A 150 -1.62 -17.61 -7.36
N ARG A 151 -2.65 -17.91 -8.16
CA ARG A 151 -2.86 -17.26 -9.47
C ARG A 151 -3.62 -15.92 -9.41
N TRP A 152 -3.89 -15.43 -8.23
CA TRP A 152 -4.51 -14.12 -8.03
C TRP A 152 -3.49 -13.02 -8.29
N GLY A 153 -3.80 -12.07 -9.16
CA GLY A 153 -2.82 -11.10 -9.67
C GLY A 153 -2.86 -9.72 -9.02
N ALA A 154 -3.59 -9.54 -7.91
CA ALA A 154 -3.74 -8.26 -7.25
C ALA A 154 -2.51 -7.83 -6.42
N TYR A 155 -2.38 -6.51 -6.25
CA TYR A 155 -1.29 -5.85 -5.53
C TYR A 155 -1.86 -4.75 -4.62
N ASP A 156 -2.76 -5.09 -3.71
CA ASP A 156 -3.40 -4.13 -2.82
C ASP A 156 -2.44 -3.50 -1.79
N PRO A 157 -1.47 -4.25 -1.22
CA PRO A 157 -0.55 -3.67 -0.24
C PRO A 157 0.30 -2.55 -0.79
N ALA A 158 0.54 -1.53 0.04
CA ALA A 158 1.49 -0.47 -0.27
C ALA A 158 2.90 -1.02 -0.51
N ALA A 159 3.59 -0.51 -1.51
CA ALA A 159 5.02 -0.78 -1.66
C ALA A 159 5.82 0.00 -0.62
N ILE A 160 6.93 -0.56 -0.18
CA ILE A 160 7.90 0.12 0.69
C ILE A 160 9.23 0.28 -0.03
N VAL A 161 9.95 1.36 0.27
CA VAL A 161 11.30 1.59 -0.23
C VAL A 161 12.26 1.65 0.95
N VAL A 162 13.31 0.84 0.87
CA VAL A 162 14.40 0.79 1.85
C VAL A 162 15.71 0.80 1.08
N ASP A 163 16.53 1.80 1.31
CA ASP A 163 17.76 2.06 0.56
C ASP A 163 17.50 2.06 -0.97
N ASP A 164 18.23 1.27 -1.72
CA ASP A 164 18.10 1.14 -3.18
C ASP A 164 17.13 0.01 -3.59
N PHE A 165 16.22 -0.38 -2.71
CA PHE A 165 15.26 -1.44 -2.98
C PHE A 165 13.81 -0.98 -2.77
N MET A 166 12.96 -1.36 -3.71
CA MET A 166 11.52 -1.33 -3.56
C MET A 166 11.02 -2.75 -3.26
N ILE A 167 10.31 -2.91 -2.15
CA ILE A 167 9.72 -4.18 -1.74
C ILE A 167 8.20 -4.09 -1.92
N ARG A 168 7.63 -5.11 -2.51
CA ARG A 168 6.19 -5.23 -2.73
C ARG A 168 5.71 -6.61 -2.33
N VAL A 169 4.73 -6.68 -1.46
CA VAL A 169 3.97 -7.88 -1.19
C VAL A 169 2.76 -7.94 -2.11
N SER A 170 2.20 -9.13 -2.34
CA SER A 170 1.13 -9.31 -3.32
C SER A 170 0.17 -10.40 -2.90
N GLU A 171 -1.08 -10.26 -3.33
CA GLU A 171 -2.09 -11.30 -3.15
C GLU A 171 -1.83 -12.59 -3.94
N ASN A 172 -0.82 -12.60 -4.80
CA ASN A 172 -0.35 -13.85 -5.41
C ASN A 172 0.55 -14.69 -4.48
N GLY A 173 0.75 -14.25 -3.23
CA GLY A 173 1.56 -14.94 -2.23
C GLY A 173 3.06 -14.77 -2.42
N THR A 174 3.50 -13.75 -3.14
CA THR A 174 4.92 -13.48 -3.38
C THR A 174 5.32 -12.13 -2.81
N ILE A 175 6.46 -12.12 -2.13
CA ILE A 175 7.17 -10.91 -1.73
C ILE A 175 8.25 -10.66 -2.77
N TYR A 176 8.19 -9.53 -3.45
CA TYR A 176 9.14 -9.11 -4.46
C TYR A 176 10.09 -8.04 -3.91
N LYS A 177 11.37 -8.18 -4.20
CA LYS A 177 12.40 -7.16 -3.91
C LYS A 177 13.03 -6.73 -5.23
N TYR A 178 12.83 -5.48 -5.61
CA TYR A 178 13.36 -4.87 -6.81
C TYR A 178 14.51 -3.93 -6.44
N ALA A 179 15.64 -4.06 -7.11
CA ALA A 179 16.67 -3.02 -7.10
C ALA A 179 16.20 -1.83 -7.94
N THR A 180 16.38 -0.61 -7.43
CA THR A 180 15.95 0.60 -8.14
C THR A 180 16.83 1.80 -7.87
N ASP A 181 17.23 2.48 -8.94
CA ASP A 181 17.85 3.80 -8.93
C ASP A 181 16.81 4.95 -8.95
N GLY A 182 15.52 4.62 -8.85
CA GLY A 182 14.41 5.56 -8.98
C GLY A 182 13.91 5.74 -10.42
N THR A 183 14.58 5.19 -11.42
CA THR A 183 14.16 5.23 -12.83
C THR A 183 13.94 3.85 -13.42
N THR A 184 14.71 2.89 -12.98
CA THR A 184 14.65 1.47 -13.38
C THR A 184 14.28 0.59 -12.20
N PHE A 185 13.63 -0.54 -12.49
CA PHE A 185 13.18 -1.52 -11.49
C PHE A 185 13.55 -2.92 -11.98
N THR A 186 14.56 -3.51 -11.37
CA THR A 186 15.04 -4.84 -11.72
C THR A 186 14.74 -5.82 -10.60
N LEU A 187 14.04 -6.91 -10.89
CA LEU A 187 13.77 -7.95 -9.90
C LEU A 187 15.08 -8.52 -9.38
N HIS A 188 15.40 -8.24 -8.12
CA HIS A 188 16.58 -8.73 -7.44
C HIS A 188 16.32 -10.12 -6.85
N SER A 189 15.23 -10.27 -6.12
CA SER A 189 14.85 -11.55 -5.47
C SER A 189 13.35 -11.59 -5.19
N ALA A 190 12.84 -12.81 -4.99
CA ALA A 190 11.45 -13.04 -4.64
C ALA A 190 11.33 -14.19 -3.63
N MET A 191 10.44 -14.05 -2.67
CA MET A 191 10.10 -15.09 -1.70
C MET A 191 8.67 -15.56 -1.92
N ARG A 192 8.45 -16.86 -1.92
CA ARG A 192 7.14 -17.51 -1.87
C ARG A 192 7.13 -18.45 -0.70
N TYR A 193 5.98 -18.57 -0.05
CA TYR A 193 5.87 -19.44 1.12
C TYR A 193 4.56 -20.22 1.14
N ARG A 194 4.56 -21.28 1.93
CA ARG A 194 3.37 -22.04 2.29
C ARG A 194 3.37 -22.28 3.78
N ILE A 195 2.20 -22.16 4.38
CA ILE A 195 1.97 -22.56 5.78
C ILE A 195 0.91 -23.65 5.76
N LYS A 196 1.20 -24.77 6.42
CA LYS A 196 0.33 -25.96 6.41
C LYS A 196 -0.07 -26.41 5.00
N GLY A 197 0.86 -26.28 4.01
CA GLY A 197 0.65 -26.67 2.61
C GLY A 197 -0.12 -25.69 1.73
N VAL A 198 -0.62 -24.59 2.27
CA VAL A 198 -1.41 -23.57 1.55
C VAL A 198 -0.53 -22.37 1.21
N ALA A 199 -0.63 -21.89 -0.04
CA ALA A 199 -0.03 -20.62 -0.47
C ALA A 199 -1.06 -19.50 -0.23
N PRO A 200 -0.83 -18.59 0.70
CA PRO A 200 -1.76 -17.49 0.99
C PRO A 200 -1.60 -16.33 0.01
N GLY A 201 -2.46 -15.33 0.13
CA GLY A 201 -2.30 -14.00 -0.47
C GLY A 201 -2.10 -12.95 0.59
N MET A 202 -1.35 -11.90 0.29
CA MET A 202 -1.11 -10.78 1.21
C MET A 202 -1.87 -9.56 0.75
N GLU A 203 -2.77 -9.06 1.60
CA GLU A 203 -3.56 -7.83 1.40
C GLU A 203 -3.13 -6.73 2.37
N SER A 204 -2.58 -7.12 3.53
CA SER A 204 -2.03 -6.21 4.52
C SER A 204 -0.79 -5.46 4.02
N SER A 205 -0.78 -4.15 4.14
CA SER A 205 0.42 -3.34 3.87
C SER A 205 1.51 -3.62 4.89
N PRO A 206 2.76 -3.86 4.43
CA PRO A 206 3.85 -4.20 5.34
C PRO A 206 4.40 -3.00 6.10
N ALA A 207 5.01 -3.27 7.25
CA ALA A 207 5.81 -2.32 8.01
C ALA A 207 7.25 -2.82 8.17
N VAL A 208 8.20 -1.90 8.38
CA VAL A 208 9.63 -2.22 8.51
C VAL A 208 10.21 -1.63 9.79
N TRP A 209 10.97 -2.44 10.50
CA TRP A 209 11.84 -2.02 11.59
C TRP A 209 13.25 -2.57 11.37
N LYS A 210 14.22 -1.70 11.14
CA LYS A 210 15.59 -2.10 10.81
C LYS A 210 15.61 -3.07 9.62
N ASN A 211 16.09 -4.28 9.83
CA ASN A 211 16.22 -5.33 8.82
C ASN A 211 15.00 -6.27 8.73
N TYR A 212 13.92 -5.98 9.43
CA TYR A 212 12.75 -6.83 9.53
C TYR A 212 11.53 -6.15 8.92
N MET A 213 10.85 -6.90 8.06
CA MET A 213 9.56 -6.54 7.49
C MET A 213 8.49 -7.43 8.13
N TYR A 214 7.37 -6.84 8.44
CA TYR A 214 6.19 -7.51 8.99
C TYR A 214 5.05 -7.35 8.02
N THR A 215 4.32 -8.44 7.75
CA THR A 215 3.14 -8.47 6.87
C THR A 215 2.17 -9.52 7.36
N ALA A 216 0.91 -9.41 7.01
CA ALA A 216 -0.10 -10.41 7.29
C ALA A 216 -0.73 -10.93 5.99
N ASP A 217 -1.36 -12.10 6.07
CA ASP A 217 -1.96 -12.75 4.91
C ASP A 217 -3.42 -13.14 5.15
N ASN A 218 -4.10 -13.51 4.06
CA ASN A 218 -5.50 -13.86 4.04
C ASN A 218 -5.81 -15.27 4.61
N ARG A 219 -4.87 -15.88 5.30
CA ARG A 219 -5.03 -17.12 6.06
C ARG A 219 -4.80 -16.93 7.55
N GLY A 220 -4.62 -15.66 7.98
CA GLY A 220 -4.40 -15.31 9.35
C GLY A 220 -2.96 -15.46 9.80
N ASN A 221 -2.00 -15.52 8.90
CA ASN A 221 -0.61 -15.57 9.33
C ASN A 221 0.01 -14.19 9.35
N ILE A 222 0.65 -13.84 10.46
CA ILE A 222 1.54 -12.69 10.57
C ILE A 222 2.96 -13.21 10.38
N LEU A 223 3.74 -12.59 9.51
CA LEU A 223 5.11 -12.97 9.20
C LEU A 223 6.09 -11.87 9.56
N CYS A 224 7.23 -12.26 10.12
CA CYS A 224 8.45 -11.47 10.14
C CYS A 224 9.44 -12.02 9.12
N VAL A 225 9.92 -11.17 8.24
CA VAL A 225 10.86 -11.53 7.17
C VAL A 225 12.08 -10.63 7.23
N ASN A 226 13.28 -11.21 7.17
CA ASN A 226 14.50 -10.42 7.02
C ASN A 226 14.58 -9.86 5.61
N ILE A 227 14.56 -8.53 5.46
CA ILE A 227 14.51 -7.85 4.15
C ILE A 227 15.79 -7.99 3.32
N ASN A 228 16.94 -8.27 3.96
CA ASN A 228 18.20 -8.43 3.24
C ASN A 228 18.28 -9.79 2.55
N THR A 229 17.81 -10.85 3.21
CA THR A 229 17.89 -12.22 2.74
C THR A 229 16.59 -12.76 2.16
N LEU A 230 15.46 -12.07 2.37
CA LEU A 230 14.09 -12.55 2.12
C LEU A 230 13.82 -13.93 2.77
N LYS A 231 14.38 -14.17 3.95
CA LYS A 231 14.11 -15.39 4.74
C LYS A 231 13.13 -15.08 5.86
N PRO A 232 12.18 -16.01 6.15
CA PRO A 232 11.30 -15.87 7.30
C PRO A 232 12.12 -15.95 8.59
N VAL A 233 11.74 -15.15 9.59
CA VAL A 233 12.31 -15.12 10.93
C VAL A 233 11.38 -15.85 11.89
N TRP A 234 10.11 -15.46 11.89
CA TRP A 234 9.04 -16.10 12.64
C TRP A 234 7.70 -15.91 11.92
N TRP A 235 6.71 -16.67 12.31
CA TRP A 235 5.30 -16.47 11.94
C TRP A 235 4.39 -16.73 13.14
N PHE A 236 3.24 -16.07 13.15
CA PHE A 236 2.23 -16.18 14.20
C PHE A 236 0.87 -16.46 13.55
N ASP A 237 0.08 -17.39 14.11
CA ASP A 237 -1.29 -17.71 13.65
C ASP A 237 -2.27 -16.74 14.33
N ASN A 238 -2.76 -15.76 13.57
CA ASN A 238 -3.74 -14.75 14.00
C ASN A 238 -5.18 -15.15 13.64
N HIS A 239 -5.38 -16.40 13.27
CA HIS A 239 -6.63 -17.10 13.07
C HIS A 239 -7.42 -16.71 11.83
N ASP A 240 -7.58 -15.45 11.47
CA ASP A 240 -8.40 -15.02 10.34
C ASP A 240 -7.71 -13.98 9.46
N ASP A 241 -8.33 -13.65 8.34
CA ASP A 241 -7.83 -12.74 7.31
C ASP A 241 -7.44 -11.38 7.91
N SER A 242 -6.34 -10.81 7.40
CA SER A 242 -5.82 -9.54 7.90
C SER A 242 -5.48 -8.60 6.75
N ASP A 243 -6.40 -7.68 6.45
CA ASP A 243 -6.22 -6.57 5.52
C ASP A 243 -5.58 -5.35 6.20
N ALA A 244 -5.65 -5.30 7.52
CA ALA A 244 -5.13 -4.19 8.30
C ALA A 244 -3.62 -4.01 8.09
N THR A 245 -3.20 -2.78 7.82
CA THR A 245 -1.79 -2.40 7.80
C THR A 245 -1.13 -2.72 9.13
N ILE A 246 0.05 -3.36 9.08
CA ILE A 246 0.86 -3.58 10.28
C ILE A 246 1.32 -2.23 10.84
N VAL A 247 1.10 -2.02 12.13
CA VAL A 247 1.56 -0.84 12.86
C VAL A 247 2.65 -1.24 13.85
N LEU A 248 3.77 -0.54 13.81
CA LEU A 248 4.88 -0.72 14.73
C LEU A 248 4.97 0.46 15.69
N ALA A 249 5.23 0.16 16.96
CA ALA A 249 5.50 1.16 18.00
C ALA A 249 6.68 0.71 18.86
N GLU A 250 7.36 1.67 19.46
CA GLU A 250 8.35 1.41 20.52
C GLU A 250 7.72 1.78 21.84
N GLU A 251 7.60 0.82 22.74
CA GLU A 251 6.98 0.96 24.04
C GLU A 251 7.90 0.34 25.10
N ASP A 252 8.28 1.13 26.09
CA ASP A 252 9.14 0.71 27.22
C ASP A 252 10.44 0.03 26.75
N GLY A 253 11.02 0.54 25.65
CA GLY A 253 12.23 -0.01 25.04
C GLY A 253 12.06 -1.31 24.25
N ARG A 254 10.82 -1.73 24.02
CA ARG A 254 10.43 -2.90 23.24
C ARG A 254 9.72 -2.47 21.97
N VAL A 255 10.04 -3.08 20.83
CA VAL A 255 9.29 -2.90 19.59
C VAL A 255 8.10 -3.84 19.59
N VAL A 256 6.91 -3.27 19.43
CA VAL A 256 5.66 -4.00 19.39
C VAL A 256 4.98 -3.84 18.03
N LEU A 257 4.21 -4.85 17.65
CA LEU A 257 3.43 -4.91 16.43
C LEU A 257 1.94 -4.95 16.79
N TYR A 258 1.16 -4.15 16.08
CA TYR A 258 -0.30 -4.16 16.13
C TYR A 258 -0.87 -4.52 14.77
N THR A 259 -1.90 -5.34 14.76
CA THR A 259 -2.73 -5.64 13.58
C THR A 259 -4.14 -6.04 14.00
N ALA A 260 -5.03 -6.18 13.03
CA ALA A 260 -6.39 -6.64 13.24
C ALA A 260 -6.79 -7.64 12.15
N THR A 261 -7.71 -8.54 12.49
CA THR A 261 -8.35 -9.44 11.53
C THR A 261 -9.72 -8.93 11.14
N GLU A 262 -10.19 -9.37 9.99
CA GLU A 262 -11.61 -9.35 9.65
C GLU A 262 -12.26 -10.71 9.95
N LEU A 263 -13.57 -10.81 9.75
CA LEU A 263 -14.34 -12.02 9.96
C LEU A 263 -14.67 -12.67 8.63
N ASP A 264 -13.73 -13.41 8.07
CA ASP A 264 -13.88 -14.06 6.76
C ASP A 264 -14.04 -15.58 6.88
N LYS A 265 -13.10 -16.25 7.55
CA LYS A 265 -13.05 -17.71 7.60
C LYS A 265 -13.82 -18.31 8.76
N GLN A 266 -13.96 -17.60 9.85
CA GLN A 266 -14.71 -18.05 11.02
C GLN A 266 -16.23 -17.89 10.83
N GLY A 267 -16.66 -17.06 9.87
CA GLY A 267 -18.06 -16.76 9.63
C GLY A 267 -18.72 -15.98 10.78
N SER A 268 -20.05 -16.02 10.84
CA SER A 268 -20.81 -15.22 11.82
C SER A 268 -20.62 -15.61 13.30
N SER A 269 -19.98 -16.73 13.57
CA SER A 269 -19.70 -17.20 14.95
C SER A 269 -18.28 -16.88 15.42
N GLY A 270 -17.45 -16.33 14.55
CA GLY A 270 -16.07 -16.00 14.87
C GLY A 270 -15.90 -14.63 15.53
N TYR A 271 -14.66 -14.31 15.85
CA TYR A 271 -14.27 -13.06 16.50
C TYR A 271 -13.22 -12.36 15.64
N CYS A 272 -13.33 -11.03 15.53
CA CYS A 272 -12.22 -10.20 15.05
C CYS A 272 -11.23 -10.02 16.20
N TYR A 273 -9.95 -10.15 15.88
CA TYR A 273 -8.88 -9.94 16.82
C TYR A 273 -8.18 -8.61 16.55
N PHE A 274 -7.90 -7.87 17.61
CA PHE A 274 -6.95 -6.77 17.59
C PHE A 274 -5.73 -7.21 18.39
N THR A 275 -4.68 -7.57 17.71
CA THR A 275 -3.55 -8.35 18.27
C THR A 275 -2.33 -7.47 18.47
N LYS A 276 -1.67 -7.64 19.62
CA LYS A 276 -0.37 -7.04 19.94
C LYS A 276 0.68 -8.13 20.10
N LEU A 277 1.77 -8.07 19.35
CA LEU A 277 2.90 -8.98 19.45
C LEU A 277 4.19 -8.25 19.83
N ASP A 278 5.12 -8.97 20.46
CA ASP A 278 6.52 -8.59 20.45
C ASP A 278 7.06 -8.72 19.02
N ALA A 279 7.49 -7.62 18.42
CA ALA A 279 7.89 -7.61 17.01
C ALA A 279 9.17 -8.43 16.77
N MET A 280 10.05 -8.56 17.75
CA MET A 280 11.30 -9.30 17.59
C MET A 280 11.14 -10.80 17.80
N ALA A 281 10.33 -11.20 18.79
CA ALA A 281 10.11 -12.60 19.15
C ALA A 281 8.89 -13.24 18.47
N GLY A 282 7.90 -12.46 18.01
CA GLY A 282 6.63 -12.96 17.51
C GLY A 282 5.72 -13.51 18.63
N GLU A 283 5.96 -13.11 19.87
CA GLU A 283 5.18 -13.57 21.02
C GLU A 283 3.94 -12.70 21.24
N LEU A 284 2.83 -13.35 21.56
CA LEU A 284 1.57 -12.67 21.86
C LEU A 284 1.69 -11.92 23.19
N LEU A 285 1.42 -10.61 23.15
CA LEU A 285 1.36 -9.77 24.34
C LEU A 285 -0.08 -9.59 24.84
N TRP A 286 -1.00 -9.39 23.92
CA TRP A 286 -2.44 -9.49 24.17
C TRP A 286 -3.21 -9.62 22.84
N PRO A 287 -4.35 -10.39 22.85
CA PRO A 287 -5.20 -10.60 21.70
C PRO A 287 -6.14 -9.43 21.46
#